data_4eae7caabf66acbe04ca848210bbb756
#
_entry.id   4eae7caabf66acbe04ca848210bbb756
#
_cell.length_a   1.000
_cell.length_b   1.000
_cell.length_c   1.000
_cell.angle_alpha   90.00
_cell.angle_beta   90.00
_cell.angle_gamma   90.00
#
_symmetry.space_group_name_H-M   'P 1'
#
loop_
_entity.id
_entity.type
_entity.pdbx_description
1 polymer ?
#
loop_
_entity_poly.entity_id
_entity_poly.type
_entity_poly.pdbx_seq_one_letter_code
_entity_poly.pdbx_strand_id
1 'polypeptide(L)'
;MIYKGRPTNLHAVGVALLIFAYLCLLWSWGNTERRAYELEGKLLSCQLDLKKSEEKNEALRENLVEMSNAYHTLLDNSTGYEEAWLSIGECRITHYCSCAKCCGKSDGITASGTLVEEGRTVAVDSGIIPIGSEVLINGQVYIAEDTGVKGNHVDIYVNSHEKAIQMGTYKTEVSWRELHD
;
A
#
# COMPACT_ATOMS: atom_id res chain seq x y z
N MET A 1 -69.35 52.60 -31.97
CA MET A 1 -68.68 52.24 -30.71
C MET A 1 -67.33 51.62 -31.07
N ILE A 2 -66.24 52.41 -30.81
CA ILE A 2 -64.86 51.96 -31.13
C ILE A 2 -64.30 51.35 -29.86
N TYR A 3 -64.04 50.03 -29.85
CA TYR A 3 -63.41 49.31 -28.74
C TYR A 3 -61.92 49.66 -28.72
N LYS A 4 -61.54 50.57 -27.78
CA LYS A 4 -60.14 50.88 -27.52
C LYS A 4 -59.52 49.74 -26.73
N GLY A 5 -58.81 48.80 -27.39
CA GLY A 5 -58.04 47.77 -26.74
C GLY A 5 -56.96 48.38 -25.84
N ARG A 6 -56.87 47.91 -24.58
CA ARG A 6 -55.81 48.37 -23.65
C ARG A 6 -54.48 47.96 -24.24
N PRO A 7 -53.43 48.79 -24.20
CA PRO A 7 -52.13 48.44 -24.61
C PRO A 7 -51.65 47.27 -23.69
N THR A 8 -51.37 46.12 -24.26
CA THR A 8 -50.74 45.01 -23.53
C THR A 8 -49.32 45.47 -23.12
N ASN A 9 -49.03 45.52 -21.80
CA ASN A 9 -47.72 45.90 -21.26
C ASN A 9 -46.68 44.81 -21.52
N LEU A 10 -46.43 44.49 -22.78
CA LEU A 10 -45.45 43.47 -23.18
C LEU A 10 -44.06 43.78 -22.61
N HIS A 11 -43.70 45.08 -22.52
CA HIS A 11 -42.44 45.51 -21.92
C HIS A 11 -42.36 45.18 -20.40
N ALA A 12 -43.46 45.40 -19.67
CA ALA A 12 -43.49 45.12 -18.23
C ALA A 12 -43.36 43.59 -17.96
N VAL A 13 -43.99 42.74 -18.78
CA VAL A 13 -43.89 41.29 -18.69
C VAL A 13 -42.44 40.83 -19.02
N GLY A 14 -41.82 41.40 -20.06
CA GLY A 14 -40.44 41.10 -20.42
C GLY A 14 -39.43 41.45 -19.31
N VAL A 15 -39.59 42.62 -18.68
CA VAL A 15 -38.74 43.03 -17.55
C VAL A 15 -38.95 42.14 -16.33
N ALA A 16 -40.16 41.75 -16.00
CA ALA A 16 -40.47 40.84 -14.90
C ALA A 16 -39.82 39.45 -15.10
N LEU A 17 -39.83 38.90 -16.32
CA LEU A 17 -39.18 37.64 -16.65
C LEU A 17 -37.65 37.72 -16.53
N LEU A 18 -37.03 38.81 -16.95
CA LEU A 18 -35.59 39.03 -16.79
C LEU A 18 -35.17 39.15 -15.31
N ILE A 19 -35.94 39.83 -14.49
CA ILE A 19 -35.70 39.94 -13.05
C ILE A 19 -35.84 38.55 -12.40
N PHE A 20 -36.86 37.79 -12.76
CA PHE A 20 -37.05 36.43 -12.25
C PHE A 20 -35.89 35.51 -12.62
N ALA A 21 -35.46 35.53 -13.88
CA ALA A 21 -34.31 34.73 -14.34
C ALA A 21 -33.02 35.11 -13.59
N TYR A 22 -32.80 36.43 -13.35
CA TYR A 22 -31.66 36.91 -12.58
C TYR A 22 -31.70 36.43 -11.12
N LEU A 23 -32.85 36.49 -10.46
CA LEU A 23 -33.02 35.98 -9.10
C LEU A 23 -32.80 34.45 -9.01
N CYS A 24 -33.25 33.70 -10.01
CA CYS A 24 -32.97 32.25 -10.10
C CYS A 24 -31.46 31.96 -10.24
N LEU A 25 -30.74 32.74 -11.03
CA LEU A 25 -29.29 32.62 -11.17
C LEU A 25 -28.57 32.95 -9.84
N LEU A 26 -28.98 34.02 -9.14
CA LEU A 26 -28.41 34.35 -7.82
C LEU A 26 -28.69 33.25 -6.80
N TRP A 27 -29.90 32.69 -6.79
CA TRP A 27 -30.25 31.59 -5.90
C TRP A 27 -29.45 30.32 -6.21
N SER A 28 -29.28 29.99 -7.50
CA SER A 28 -28.46 28.86 -7.94
C SER A 28 -27.00 29.06 -7.55
N TRP A 29 -26.45 30.26 -7.73
CA TRP A 29 -25.07 30.57 -7.37
C TRP A 29 -24.83 30.47 -5.86
N GLY A 30 -25.71 31.08 -5.03
CA GLY A 30 -25.62 30.96 -3.58
C GLY A 30 -25.73 29.51 -3.07
N ASN A 31 -26.46 28.65 -3.79
CA ASN A 31 -26.60 27.24 -3.45
C ASN A 31 -25.35 26.43 -3.81
N THR A 32 -24.68 26.78 -4.92
CA THR A 32 -23.40 26.14 -5.30
C THR A 32 -22.27 26.52 -4.36
N GLU A 33 -22.17 27.80 -3.96
CA GLU A 33 -21.18 28.23 -2.96
C GLU A 33 -21.37 27.51 -1.62
N ARG A 34 -22.61 27.43 -1.13
CA ARG A 34 -22.88 26.70 0.13
C ARG A 34 -22.44 25.23 0.08
N ARG A 35 -22.69 24.54 -1.04
CA ARG A 35 -22.23 23.17 -1.25
C ARG A 35 -20.71 23.06 -1.30
N ALA A 36 -20.03 24.03 -1.89
CA ALA A 36 -18.57 24.09 -1.91
C ALA A 36 -18.00 24.19 -0.49
N TYR A 37 -18.50 25.09 0.34
CA TYR A 37 -18.08 25.22 1.75
C TYR A 37 -18.34 23.94 2.57
N GLU A 38 -19.49 23.27 2.35
CA GLU A 38 -19.78 22.00 3.02
C GLU A 38 -18.81 20.89 2.61
N LEU A 39 -18.44 20.82 1.33
CA LEU A 39 -17.48 19.85 0.82
C LEU A 39 -16.06 20.12 1.31
N GLU A 40 -15.65 21.39 1.36
CA GLU A 40 -14.36 21.80 1.93
C GLU A 40 -14.26 21.42 3.42
N GLY A 41 -15.32 21.64 4.18
CA GLY A 41 -15.39 21.23 5.59
C GLY A 41 -15.26 19.70 5.78
N LYS A 42 -15.92 18.92 4.94
CA LYS A 42 -15.80 17.44 4.94
C LYS A 42 -14.41 16.97 4.52
N LEU A 43 -13.82 17.62 3.52
CA LEU A 43 -12.47 17.32 3.08
C LEU A 43 -11.46 17.58 4.20
N LEU A 44 -11.57 18.72 4.88
CA LEU A 44 -10.68 19.08 5.99
C LEU A 44 -10.82 18.07 7.16
N SER A 45 -12.04 17.68 7.52
CA SER A 45 -12.25 16.66 8.57
C SER A 45 -11.63 15.31 8.18
N CYS A 46 -11.81 14.87 6.93
CA CYS A 46 -11.24 13.63 6.44
C CYS A 46 -9.70 13.67 6.44
N GLN A 47 -9.09 14.79 6.08
CA GLN A 47 -7.64 14.98 6.14
C GLN A 47 -7.11 14.91 7.58
N LEU A 48 -7.85 15.49 8.55
CA LEU A 48 -7.51 15.42 9.96
C LEU A 48 -7.59 13.99 10.51
N ASP A 49 -8.61 13.24 10.12
CA ASP A 49 -8.77 11.85 10.53
C ASP A 49 -7.70 10.94 9.92
N LEU A 50 -7.33 11.19 8.66
CA LEU A 50 -6.23 10.49 7.99
C LEU A 50 -4.91 10.74 8.73
N LYS A 51 -4.60 12.00 9.03
CA LYS A 51 -3.37 12.36 9.76
C LYS A 51 -3.30 11.69 11.14
N LYS A 52 -4.42 11.68 11.89
CA LYS A 52 -4.49 10.97 13.17
C LYS A 52 -4.27 9.46 13.03
N SER A 53 -4.77 8.87 11.95
CA SER A 53 -4.58 7.45 11.66
C SER A 53 -3.12 7.15 11.32
N GLU A 54 -2.47 8.03 10.55
CA GLU A 54 -1.04 7.92 10.23
C GLU A 54 -0.17 8.02 11.48
N GLU A 55 -0.41 9.03 12.34
CA GLU A 55 0.30 9.19 13.62
C GLU A 55 0.13 7.97 14.55
N LYS A 56 -1.09 7.40 14.60
CA LYS A 56 -1.34 6.18 15.37
C LYS A 56 -0.62 4.96 14.81
N ASN A 57 -0.56 4.84 13.48
CA ASN A 57 0.17 3.76 12.82
C ASN A 57 1.68 3.86 13.05
N GLU A 58 2.23 5.08 13.05
CA GLU A 58 3.64 5.32 13.33
C GLU A 58 3.98 4.95 14.79
N ALA A 59 3.19 5.39 15.75
CA ALA A 59 3.35 5.01 17.16
C ALA A 59 3.23 3.48 17.37
N LEU A 60 2.35 2.81 16.63
CA LEU A 60 2.21 1.36 16.70
C LEU A 60 3.45 0.63 16.15
N ARG A 61 4.04 1.17 15.07
CA ARG A 61 5.29 0.65 14.50
C ARG A 61 6.46 0.81 15.48
N GLU A 62 6.59 1.97 16.12
CA GLU A 62 7.61 2.21 17.14
C GLU A 62 7.47 1.22 18.31
N ASN A 63 6.26 1.01 18.81
CA ASN A 63 6.00 0.04 19.88
C ASN A 63 6.34 -1.40 19.46
N LEU A 64 6.08 -1.77 18.19
CA LEU A 64 6.44 -3.09 17.68
C LEU A 64 7.96 -3.27 17.60
N VAL A 65 8.69 -2.24 17.19
CA VAL A 65 10.16 -2.26 17.15
C VAL A 65 10.72 -2.38 18.57
N GLU A 66 10.19 -1.61 19.53
CA GLU A 66 10.63 -1.67 20.92
C GLU A 66 10.36 -3.05 21.53
N MET A 67 9.18 -3.62 21.28
CA MET A 67 8.81 -4.95 21.77
C MET A 67 9.68 -6.04 21.14
N SER A 68 10.01 -5.92 19.82
CA SER A 68 10.93 -6.80 19.13
C SER A 68 12.32 -6.75 19.74
N ASN A 69 12.85 -5.54 19.99
CA ASN A 69 14.17 -5.35 20.63
C ASN A 69 14.20 -5.92 22.06
N ALA A 70 13.13 -5.70 22.85
CA ALA A 70 13.00 -6.27 24.19
C ALA A 70 12.98 -7.81 24.15
N TYR A 71 12.28 -8.40 23.19
CA TYR A 71 12.25 -9.83 22.97
C TYR A 71 13.62 -10.38 22.60
N HIS A 72 14.36 -9.75 21.69
CA HIS A 72 15.74 -10.13 21.36
C HIS A 72 16.68 -10.02 22.56
N THR A 73 16.55 -8.98 23.36
CA THR A 73 17.35 -8.83 24.60
C THR A 73 17.07 -9.93 25.61
N LEU A 74 15.82 -10.38 25.71
CA LEU A 74 15.45 -11.50 26.58
C LEU A 74 15.99 -12.83 26.06
N LEU A 75 16.05 -13.04 24.75
CA LEU A 75 16.66 -14.22 24.12
C LEU A 75 18.17 -14.26 24.34
N ASP A 76 18.89 -13.13 24.16
CA ASP A 76 20.35 -13.04 24.38
C ASP A 76 20.77 -13.34 25.81
N ASN A 77 19.93 -13.02 26.79
CA ASN A 77 20.19 -13.29 28.20
C ASN A 77 19.88 -14.74 28.62
N SER A 78 19.22 -15.52 27.78
CA SER A 78 18.92 -16.92 28.03
C SER A 78 19.97 -17.81 27.34
N THR A 79 21.13 -17.94 27.94
CA THR A 79 22.22 -18.82 27.46
C THR A 79 21.71 -20.23 27.18
N GLY A 80 21.59 -20.60 25.90
CA GLY A 80 21.38 -21.98 25.50
C GLY A 80 20.21 -22.25 24.54
N TYR A 81 19.56 -21.23 23.99
CA TYR A 81 18.51 -21.46 22.99
C TYR A 81 19.12 -21.39 21.56
N GLU A 82 18.92 -22.44 20.78
CA GLU A 82 19.01 -22.35 19.32
C GLU A 82 18.15 -21.17 18.90
N GLU A 83 18.67 -20.29 18.07
CA GLU A 83 17.95 -19.10 17.57
C GLU A 83 16.55 -19.49 17.08
N ALA A 84 15.53 -19.01 17.80
CA ALA A 84 14.16 -19.39 17.52
C ALA A 84 13.71 -18.81 16.17
N TRP A 85 13.14 -19.66 15.32
CA TRP A 85 12.50 -19.22 14.10
C TRP A 85 11.27 -18.37 14.42
N LEU A 86 11.23 -17.13 13.92
CA LEU A 86 10.11 -16.20 14.07
C LEU A 86 9.11 -16.48 12.94
N SER A 87 7.92 -16.99 13.28
CA SER A 87 6.86 -17.22 12.29
C SER A 87 6.19 -15.91 11.90
N ILE A 88 6.00 -15.70 10.60
CA ILE A 88 5.18 -14.60 10.05
C ILE A 88 3.82 -15.08 9.54
N GLY A 89 3.50 -16.35 9.79
CA GLY A 89 2.25 -16.99 9.37
C GLY A 89 2.22 -17.40 7.90
N GLU A 90 1.00 -17.56 7.37
CA GLU A 90 0.80 -17.99 5.97
C GLU A 90 1.22 -16.88 5.00
N CYS A 91 2.14 -17.21 4.10
CA CYS A 91 2.64 -16.34 3.04
C CYS A 91 2.29 -16.86 1.65
N ARG A 92 2.09 -15.95 0.71
CA ARG A 92 2.03 -16.27 -0.70
C ARG A 92 3.46 -16.50 -1.22
N ILE A 93 3.69 -17.64 -1.83
CA ILE A 93 4.97 -17.98 -2.47
C ILE A 93 4.81 -17.88 -3.97
N THR A 94 5.71 -17.17 -4.64
CA THR A 94 5.86 -17.10 -6.08
C THR A 94 7.29 -17.42 -6.48
N HIS A 95 7.56 -17.46 -7.78
CA HIS A 95 8.89 -17.78 -8.30
C HIS A 95 9.28 -16.77 -9.37
N TYR A 96 10.55 -16.34 -9.37
CA TYR A 96 11.08 -15.40 -10.34
C TYR A 96 12.44 -15.86 -10.89
N CYS A 97 12.85 -15.32 -12.01
CA CYS A 97 14.17 -15.50 -12.59
C CYS A 97 14.81 -14.15 -12.93
N SER A 98 16.10 -14.12 -13.18
CA SER A 98 16.87 -12.91 -13.50
C SER A 98 16.62 -12.36 -14.92
N CYS A 99 15.53 -12.74 -15.61
CA CYS A 99 15.24 -12.22 -16.95
C CYS A 99 14.55 -10.84 -16.90
N ALA A 100 14.66 -10.09 -17.99
CA ALA A 100 14.07 -8.75 -18.11
C ALA A 100 12.53 -8.72 -17.90
N LYS A 101 11.83 -9.84 -18.14
CA LYS A 101 10.37 -9.95 -17.90
C LYS A 101 10.02 -10.02 -16.42
N CYS A 102 10.84 -10.72 -15.62
CA CYS A 102 10.60 -10.87 -14.17
C CYS A 102 11.16 -9.70 -13.36
N CYS A 103 12.39 -9.24 -13.68
CA CYS A 103 13.12 -8.27 -12.86
C CYS A 103 13.30 -6.90 -13.52
N GLY A 104 12.88 -6.71 -14.78
CA GLY A 104 13.15 -5.47 -15.53
C GLY A 104 14.65 -5.28 -15.89
N LYS A 105 15.54 -6.12 -15.36
CA LYS A 105 16.99 -6.17 -15.62
C LYS A 105 17.42 -7.63 -15.74
N SER A 106 18.61 -7.88 -16.23
CA SER A 106 19.13 -9.24 -16.44
C SER A 106 20.57 -9.42 -15.93
N ASP A 107 21.01 -8.59 -15.00
CA ASP A 107 22.33 -8.63 -14.37
C ASP A 107 22.44 -9.69 -13.27
N GLY A 108 21.31 -10.20 -12.76
CA GLY A 108 21.28 -11.17 -11.68
C GLY A 108 21.74 -10.64 -10.33
N ILE A 109 21.85 -9.33 -10.17
CA ILE A 109 22.28 -8.71 -8.91
C ILE A 109 21.05 -8.44 -8.03
N THR A 110 21.06 -8.94 -6.80
CA THR A 110 20.02 -8.77 -5.80
C THR A 110 20.05 -7.38 -5.14
N ALA A 111 19.06 -7.09 -4.30
CA ALA A 111 19.06 -5.86 -3.50
C ALA A 111 20.19 -5.82 -2.45
N SER A 112 20.68 -6.97 -1.98
CA SER A 112 21.86 -7.06 -1.10
C SER A 112 23.19 -6.88 -1.83
N GLY A 113 23.20 -6.84 -3.17
CA GLY A 113 24.39 -6.74 -4.01
C GLY A 113 25.05 -8.08 -4.33
N THR A 114 24.45 -9.20 -3.93
CA THR A 114 24.93 -10.55 -4.27
C THR A 114 24.38 -11.00 -5.62
N LEU A 115 24.95 -12.04 -6.22
CA LEU A 115 24.36 -12.71 -7.37
C LEU A 115 23.24 -13.64 -6.91
N VAL A 116 22.15 -13.69 -7.67
CA VAL A 116 21.05 -14.64 -7.43
C VAL A 116 21.53 -16.09 -7.56
N GLU A 117 21.06 -16.95 -6.66
CA GLU A 117 21.39 -18.37 -6.66
C GLU A 117 20.12 -19.19 -6.38
N GLU A 118 19.88 -20.21 -7.24
CA GLU A 118 18.73 -21.12 -7.04
C GLU A 118 18.92 -22.00 -5.82
N GLY A 119 17.88 -22.12 -5.02
CA GLY A 119 17.90 -22.85 -3.74
C GLY A 119 18.42 -22.03 -2.56
N ARG A 120 18.87 -20.79 -2.80
CA ARG A 120 19.38 -19.87 -1.78
C ARG A 120 18.61 -18.53 -1.74
N THR A 121 18.48 -17.86 -2.87
CA THR A 121 18.00 -16.47 -2.91
C THR A 121 16.47 -16.40 -2.87
N VAL A 122 15.93 -15.56 -1.97
CA VAL A 122 14.52 -15.17 -1.97
C VAL A 122 14.40 -13.65 -1.90
N ALA A 123 13.35 -13.13 -2.55
CA ALA A 123 12.91 -11.75 -2.41
C ALA A 123 11.81 -11.67 -1.34
N VAL A 124 11.90 -10.66 -0.48
CA VAL A 124 11.02 -10.46 0.67
C VAL A 124 10.59 -8.99 0.80
N ASP A 125 9.58 -8.72 1.62
CA ASP A 125 9.35 -7.38 2.14
C ASP A 125 10.34 -7.09 3.28
N SER A 126 11.34 -6.27 3.01
CA SER A 126 12.38 -5.91 3.98
C SER A 126 11.88 -5.17 5.23
N GLY A 127 10.61 -4.74 5.23
CA GLY A 127 9.96 -4.22 6.43
C GLY A 127 9.41 -5.32 7.36
N ILE A 128 9.40 -6.58 6.92
CA ILE A 128 8.94 -7.75 7.70
C ILE A 128 10.09 -8.70 7.95
N ILE A 129 10.87 -9.04 6.91
CA ILE A 129 12.05 -9.92 7.00
C ILE A 129 13.26 -9.08 6.61
N PRO A 130 14.22 -8.81 7.51
CA PRO A 130 15.42 -8.07 7.19
C PRO A 130 16.26 -8.75 6.09
N ILE A 131 16.91 -7.96 5.24
CA ILE A 131 17.85 -8.50 4.26
C ILE A 131 19.05 -9.12 4.98
N GLY A 132 19.46 -10.29 4.51
CA GLY A 132 20.49 -11.12 5.13
C GLY A 132 19.96 -12.23 6.05
N SER A 133 18.67 -12.17 6.44
CA SER A 133 18.05 -13.19 7.29
C SER A 133 17.91 -14.56 6.60
N GLU A 134 17.96 -15.61 7.38
CA GLU A 134 17.51 -16.94 6.95
C GLU A 134 15.99 -17.02 6.92
N VAL A 135 15.44 -17.64 5.89
CA VAL A 135 14.00 -17.82 5.67
C VAL A 135 13.68 -19.29 5.47
N LEU A 136 12.89 -19.86 6.35
CA LEU A 136 12.46 -21.27 6.31
C LEU A 136 11.12 -21.38 5.58
N ILE A 137 11.11 -22.14 4.49
CA ILE A 137 9.93 -22.39 3.65
C ILE A 137 9.86 -23.89 3.35
N ASN A 138 8.82 -24.57 3.80
CA ASN A 138 8.61 -26.01 3.58
C ASN A 138 9.83 -26.88 3.97
N GLY A 139 10.53 -26.53 5.05
CA GLY A 139 11.70 -27.28 5.53
C GLY A 139 13.01 -26.95 4.81
N GLN A 140 13.01 -26.06 3.82
CA GLN A 140 14.21 -25.55 3.16
C GLN A 140 14.55 -24.15 3.67
N VAL A 141 15.82 -23.90 3.94
CA VAL A 141 16.35 -22.60 4.35
C VAL A 141 16.85 -21.85 3.11
N TYR A 142 16.43 -20.58 3.00
CA TYR A 142 16.84 -19.61 1.99
C TYR A 142 17.46 -18.40 2.67
N ILE A 143 18.03 -17.49 1.90
CA ILE A 143 18.55 -16.20 2.37
C ILE A 143 17.73 -15.07 1.75
N ALA A 144 17.28 -14.15 2.56
CA ALA A 144 16.58 -12.92 2.12
C ALA A 144 17.61 -11.97 1.49
N GLU A 145 17.86 -12.07 0.20
CA GLU A 145 18.86 -11.27 -0.52
C GLU A 145 18.23 -10.22 -1.43
N ASP A 146 16.95 -10.38 -1.80
CA ASP A 146 16.30 -9.52 -2.77
C ASP A 146 15.01 -8.92 -2.22
N THR A 147 14.50 -7.92 -2.92
CA THR A 147 13.26 -7.19 -2.60
C THR A 147 12.35 -7.15 -3.83
N GLY A 148 11.21 -6.47 -3.73
CA GLY A 148 10.27 -6.30 -4.86
C GLY A 148 8.89 -6.87 -4.58
N VAL A 149 8.73 -7.57 -3.45
CA VAL A 149 7.43 -8.03 -2.94
C VAL A 149 7.01 -7.23 -1.72
N LYS A 150 5.74 -7.32 -1.33
CA LYS A 150 5.16 -6.59 -0.20
C LYS A 150 4.25 -7.47 0.66
N GLY A 151 4.25 -7.18 1.97
CA GLY A 151 3.46 -7.94 2.94
C GLY A 151 3.89 -9.39 3.06
N ASN A 152 2.96 -10.30 3.40
CA ASN A 152 3.20 -11.73 3.52
C ASN A 152 3.34 -12.38 2.14
N HIS A 153 4.38 -12.00 1.41
CA HIS A 153 4.71 -12.50 0.09
C HIS A 153 6.22 -12.76 0.01
N VAL A 154 6.59 -13.94 -0.43
CA VAL A 154 7.99 -14.32 -0.69
C VAL A 154 8.10 -14.80 -2.13
N ASP A 155 9.14 -14.36 -2.83
CA ASP A 155 9.41 -14.74 -4.22
C ASP A 155 10.73 -15.52 -4.28
N ILE A 156 10.66 -16.79 -4.69
CA ILE A 156 11.81 -17.68 -4.70
C ILE A 156 12.51 -17.59 -6.05
N TYR A 157 13.82 -17.37 -6.04
CA TYR A 157 14.60 -17.36 -7.26
C TYR A 157 14.74 -18.75 -7.87
N VAL A 158 14.58 -18.84 -9.18
CA VAL A 158 14.85 -20.01 -10.01
C VAL A 158 15.61 -19.63 -11.28
N ASN A 159 16.39 -20.54 -11.84
CA ASN A 159 17.31 -20.25 -12.93
C ASN A 159 16.65 -19.99 -14.29
N SER A 160 15.36 -20.32 -14.49
CA SER A 160 14.70 -20.07 -15.78
C SER A 160 13.27 -19.54 -15.63
N HIS A 161 12.82 -18.80 -16.65
CA HIS A 161 11.47 -18.26 -16.71
C HIS A 161 10.41 -19.36 -16.80
N GLU A 162 10.69 -20.41 -17.55
CA GLU A 162 9.82 -21.58 -17.70
C GLU A 162 9.60 -22.27 -16.37
N LYS A 163 10.66 -22.42 -15.58
CA LYS A 163 10.60 -23.00 -14.24
C LYS A 163 9.78 -22.14 -13.30
N ALA A 164 9.95 -20.81 -13.34
CA ALA A 164 9.16 -19.88 -12.53
C ALA A 164 7.65 -20.02 -12.83
N ILE A 165 7.28 -20.12 -14.09
CA ILE A 165 5.88 -20.34 -14.50
C ILE A 165 5.37 -21.71 -14.07
N GLN A 166 6.17 -22.76 -14.24
CA GLN A 166 5.78 -24.15 -13.93
C GLN A 166 5.54 -24.35 -12.42
N MET A 167 6.36 -23.72 -11.55
CA MET A 167 6.22 -23.83 -10.11
C MET A 167 5.00 -23.06 -9.58
N GLY A 168 4.52 -22.07 -10.32
CA GLY A 168 3.26 -21.36 -10.05
C GLY A 168 3.28 -20.59 -8.73
N THR A 169 2.11 -20.57 -8.09
CA THR A 169 1.89 -19.84 -6.83
C THR A 169 1.19 -20.74 -5.83
N TYR A 170 1.64 -20.73 -4.59
CA TYR A 170 1.00 -21.45 -3.48
C TYR A 170 1.10 -20.64 -2.19
N LYS A 171 0.51 -21.15 -1.11
CA LYS A 171 0.59 -20.57 0.23
C LYS A 171 1.16 -21.59 1.20
N THR A 172 2.00 -21.12 2.11
CA THR A 172 2.58 -21.95 3.19
C THR A 172 3.02 -21.06 4.36
N GLU A 173 3.23 -21.68 5.51
CA GLU A 173 3.85 -21.04 6.67
C GLU A 173 5.31 -20.69 6.36
N VAL A 174 5.71 -19.47 6.76
CA VAL A 174 7.08 -18.99 6.62
C VAL A 174 7.58 -18.52 7.97
N SER A 175 8.82 -18.90 8.28
CA SER A 175 9.54 -18.42 9.45
C SER A 175 10.90 -17.85 9.03
N TRP A 176 11.45 -16.97 9.83
CA TRP A 176 12.76 -16.41 9.57
C TRP A 176 13.56 -16.25 10.87
N ARG A 177 14.85 -16.09 10.76
CA ARG A 177 15.76 -15.71 11.85
C ARG A 177 16.90 -14.85 11.31
N GLU A 178 17.48 -14.02 12.16
CA GLU A 178 18.67 -13.26 11.79
C GLU A 178 19.87 -14.20 11.64
N LEU A 179 20.73 -13.91 10.68
CA LEU A 179 22.01 -14.57 10.54
C LEU A 179 23.00 -13.82 11.41
N HIS A 180 23.48 -14.43 12.48
CA HIS A 180 24.57 -13.88 13.27
C HIS A 180 25.88 -14.43 12.71
N ASP A 181 26.79 -13.53 12.34
CA ASP A 181 28.18 -13.82 11.94
C ASP A 181 29.04 -14.27 13.14
#